data_59b2c47618deccda56ccfd80a2e5446d
#
_entry.id   59b2c47618deccda56ccfd80a2e5446d
#
_cell.length_a   1.000
_cell.length_b   1.000
_cell.length_c   1.000
_cell.angle_alpha   90.00
_cell.angle_beta   90.00
_cell.angle_gamma   90.00
#
_symmetry.space_group_name_H-M   'P 1'
#
loop_
_entity.id
_entity.type
_entity.pdbx_description
1 polymer ?
#
loop_
_entity_poly.entity_id
_entity_poly.type
_entity_poly.pdbx_seq_one_letter_code
_entity_poly.pdbx_strand_id
1 'polypeptide(L)'
;MKKKLENVVVADTDPVNTTTAKVKRLNAEIIKIVENNNIVQSKFDSMFESILEGGNINFVIDNGASTFLPLLQYFDDNCVMDMFNEVEQDVYIHTIIVGGQAQADTIEGFENIVKLVKGTKVKIIVWINEFQGEPILSGKHITETNFFEKNKDVIAGAILIKDRKSDAFDTDIKKLTANSMTLTEALESKEFGLMAKSRLKRVFNDVYVQLDAIYDPESVEANA
;
A
#
# COMPACT_ATOMS: atom_id res chain seq x y z
N MET A 1 -4.18 3.04 22.06
CA MET A 1 -4.84 1.76 21.67
C MET A 1 -5.33 1.92 20.24
N LYS A 2 -4.67 1.25 19.28
CA LYS A 2 -4.94 1.46 17.85
C LYS A 2 -6.39 1.11 17.54
N LYS A 3 -7.10 2.03 16.89
CA LYS A 3 -8.41 1.79 16.35
C LYS A 3 -8.27 0.68 15.29
N LYS A 4 -8.75 -0.51 15.57
CA LYS A 4 -8.86 -1.54 14.53
C LYS A 4 -9.95 -1.08 13.59
N LEU A 5 -9.65 -1.07 12.30
CA LEU A 5 -10.67 -0.91 11.28
C LEU A 5 -11.67 -2.07 11.44
N GLU A 6 -12.93 -1.74 11.53
CA GLU A 6 -14.04 -2.70 11.55
C GLU A 6 -14.54 -2.88 10.11
N ASN A 7 -15.14 -4.03 9.81
CA ASN A 7 -15.73 -4.31 8.50
C ASN A 7 -14.73 -4.09 7.33
N VAL A 8 -13.61 -4.80 7.36
CA VAL A 8 -12.59 -4.70 6.31
C VAL A 8 -12.84 -5.76 5.24
N VAL A 9 -12.96 -5.33 3.99
CA VAL A 9 -12.96 -6.18 2.80
C VAL A 9 -11.62 -6.04 2.11
N VAL A 10 -10.94 -7.15 1.88
CA VAL A 10 -9.65 -7.19 1.19
C VAL A 10 -9.85 -7.82 -0.19
N ALA A 11 -9.39 -7.17 -1.24
CA ALA A 11 -9.41 -7.68 -2.61
C ALA A 11 -7.99 -7.76 -3.17
N ASP A 12 -7.71 -8.87 -3.87
CA ASP A 12 -6.46 -9.12 -4.59
C ASP A 12 -6.76 -9.14 -6.09
N THR A 13 -6.23 -8.19 -6.83
CA THR A 13 -6.43 -8.06 -8.28
C THR A 13 -5.19 -8.45 -9.08
N ASP A 14 -4.11 -8.96 -8.42
CA ASP A 14 -2.92 -9.43 -9.14
C ASP A 14 -3.21 -10.75 -9.88
N PRO A 15 -3.23 -10.75 -11.22
CA PRO A 15 -3.55 -11.95 -11.98
C PRO A 15 -2.42 -12.98 -11.98
N VAL A 16 -1.22 -12.59 -11.54
CA VAL A 16 -0.01 -13.42 -11.65
C VAL A 16 0.34 -14.05 -10.31
N ASN A 17 0.37 -13.25 -9.24
CA ASN A 17 0.97 -13.71 -7.99
C ASN A 17 0.00 -13.92 -6.84
N THR A 18 -1.16 -13.29 -6.82
CA THR A 18 -2.20 -13.38 -5.77
C THR A 18 -1.60 -13.53 -4.35
N THR A 19 -0.58 -12.73 -4.02
CA THR A 19 0.19 -12.89 -2.79
C THR A 19 -0.62 -12.58 -1.55
N THR A 20 -1.49 -11.60 -1.63
CA THR A 20 -2.38 -11.20 -0.54
C THR A 20 -3.44 -12.25 -0.27
N ALA A 21 -3.99 -12.88 -1.31
CA ALA A 21 -4.95 -13.97 -1.16
C ALA A 21 -4.34 -15.27 -0.58
N LYS A 22 -3.03 -15.48 -0.71
CA LYS A 22 -2.34 -16.61 -0.07
C LYS A 22 -2.28 -16.48 1.45
N VAL A 23 -2.35 -15.26 1.99
CA VAL A 23 -2.40 -15.02 3.44
C VAL A 23 -3.82 -15.27 3.94
N LYS A 24 -4.12 -16.51 4.32
CA LYS A 24 -5.48 -16.98 4.65
C LYS A 24 -6.20 -16.12 5.69
N ARG A 25 -5.47 -15.57 6.66
CA ARG A 25 -6.06 -14.74 7.72
C ARG A 25 -6.58 -13.40 7.22
N LEU A 26 -6.14 -12.93 6.05
CA LEU A 26 -6.66 -11.72 5.42
C LEU A 26 -8.02 -11.95 4.75
N ASN A 27 -8.35 -13.21 4.43
CA ASN A 27 -9.58 -13.59 3.74
C ASN A 27 -9.83 -12.73 2.50
N ALA A 28 -8.75 -12.48 1.72
CA ALA A 28 -8.82 -11.64 0.55
C ALA A 28 -9.61 -12.33 -0.58
N GLU A 29 -10.50 -11.58 -1.19
CA GLU A 29 -11.25 -12.00 -2.38
C GLU A 29 -10.37 -11.80 -3.62
N ILE A 30 -10.27 -12.82 -4.48
CA ILE A 30 -9.56 -12.71 -5.74
C ILE A 30 -10.51 -12.17 -6.81
N ILE A 31 -10.21 -10.98 -7.32
CA ILE A 31 -10.94 -10.38 -8.43
C ILE A 31 -10.24 -10.74 -9.74
N LYS A 32 -10.85 -11.63 -10.51
CA LYS A 32 -10.30 -12.09 -11.78
C LYS A 32 -10.53 -11.06 -12.89
N ILE A 33 -9.54 -10.21 -13.12
CA ILE A 33 -9.57 -9.17 -14.13
C ILE A 33 -8.95 -9.58 -15.48
N VAL A 34 -8.42 -10.79 -15.59
CA VAL A 34 -7.81 -11.31 -16.83
C VAL A 34 -8.70 -12.39 -17.45
N GLU A 35 -8.98 -12.25 -18.74
CA GLU A 35 -9.60 -13.27 -19.59
C GLU A 35 -8.79 -13.41 -20.87
N ASN A 36 -8.51 -14.65 -21.30
CA ASN A 36 -7.74 -14.94 -22.52
C ASN A 36 -6.40 -14.15 -22.60
N ASN A 37 -5.67 -14.07 -21.50
CA ASN A 37 -4.42 -13.31 -21.33
C ASN A 37 -4.56 -11.78 -21.53
N ASN A 38 -5.76 -11.24 -21.58
CA ASN A 38 -6.01 -9.81 -21.66
C ASN A 38 -6.70 -9.31 -20.37
N ILE A 39 -6.34 -8.09 -19.96
CA ILE A 39 -7.05 -7.41 -18.89
C ILE A 39 -8.39 -6.93 -19.41
N VAL A 40 -9.46 -7.28 -18.71
CA VAL A 40 -10.84 -6.90 -19.01
C VAL A 40 -11.26 -5.82 -18.02
N GLN A 41 -11.21 -4.57 -18.45
CA GLN A 41 -11.46 -3.41 -17.59
C GLN A 41 -12.84 -3.43 -16.92
N SER A 42 -13.89 -3.91 -17.61
CA SER A 42 -15.24 -4.02 -17.03
C SER A 42 -15.34 -4.97 -15.81
N LYS A 43 -14.29 -5.75 -15.55
CA LYS A 43 -14.22 -6.55 -14.31
C LYS A 43 -13.95 -5.70 -13.06
N PHE A 44 -13.51 -4.47 -13.24
CA PHE A 44 -13.41 -3.50 -12.15
C PHE A 44 -14.76 -2.91 -11.75
N ASP A 45 -15.76 -2.90 -12.65
CA ASP A 45 -17.05 -2.24 -12.43
C ASP A 45 -17.69 -2.67 -11.09
N SER A 46 -17.89 -3.98 -10.91
CA SER A 46 -18.57 -4.50 -9.71
C SER A 46 -17.80 -4.20 -8.41
N MET A 47 -16.47 -4.16 -8.47
CA MET A 47 -15.63 -3.79 -7.33
C MET A 47 -15.82 -2.32 -6.98
N PHE A 48 -15.74 -1.41 -7.97
CA PHE A 48 -15.90 0.01 -7.73
C PHE A 48 -17.35 0.40 -7.41
N GLU A 49 -18.34 -0.24 -8.02
CA GLU A 49 -19.74 -0.09 -7.62
C GLU A 49 -19.93 -0.41 -6.12
N SER A 50 -19.37 -1.52 -5.64
CA SER A 50 -19.42 -1.89 -4.22
C SER A 50 -18.74 -0.86 -3.31
N ILE A 51 -17.64 -0.25 -3.76
CA ILE A 51 -16.94 0.81 -3.01
C ILE A 51 -17.79 2.08 -2.97
N LEU A 52 -18.36 2.48 -4.11
CA LEU A 52 -19.16 3.69 -4.26
C LEU A 52 -20.52 3.59 -3.55
N GLU A 53 -21.12 2.40 -3.51
CA GLU A 53 -22.34 2.14 -2.71
C GLU A 53 -22.09 2.33 -1.21
N GLY A 54 -20.84 2.24 -0.77
CA GLY A 54 -20.39 2.70 0.52
C GLY A 54 -20.83 1.83 1.68
N GLY A 55 -21.35 2.49 2.68
CA GLY A 55 -21.60 1.90 3.98
C GLY A 55 -20.40 2.02 4.93
N ASN A 56 -20.48 1.41 6.09
CA ASN A 56 -19.38 1.38 7.07
C ASN A 56 -18.41 0.22 6.78
N ILE A 57 -17.85 0.22 5.56
CA ILE A 57 -16.91 -0.80 5.07
C ILE A 57 -15.59 -0.13 4.69
N ASN A 58 -14.49 -0.73 5.11
CA ASN A 58 -13.15 -0.33 4.72
C ASN A 58 -12.64 -1.29 3.62
N PHE A 59 -12.41 -0.80 2.43
CA PHE A 59 -11.88 -1.57 1.32
C PHE A 59 -10.36 -1.45 1.27
N VAL A 60 -9.67 -2.58 1.12
CA VAL A 60 -8.23 -2.66 0.88
C VAL A 60 -8.01 -3.46 -0.39
N ILE A 61 -7.50 -2.80 -1.44
CA ILE A 61 -7.32 -3.41 -2.75
C ILE A 61 -5.83 -3.53 -3.04
N ASP A 62 -5.36 -4.75 -3.29
CA ASP A 62 -3.98 -5.03 -3.66
C ASP A 62 -3.88 -5.27 -5.17
N ASN A 63 -3.12 -4.42 -5.85
CA ASN A 63 -2.92 -4.50 -7.28
C ASN A 63 -1.53 -5.07 -7.60
N GLY A 64 -1.46 -5.96 -8.57
CA GLY A 64 -0.20 -6.37 -9.17
C GLY A 64 0.40 -5.29 -10.09
N ALA A 65 1.72 -5.36 -10.30
CA ALA A 65 2.40 -4.43 -11.20
C ALA A 65 1.82 -4.44 -12.63
N SER A 66 1.38 -5.61 -13.11
CA SER A 66 0.78 -5.77 -14.45
C SER A 66 -0.60 -5.11 -14.59
N THR A 67 -1.28 -4.85 -13.49
CA THR A 67 -2.62 -4.26 -13.47
C THR A 67 -2.61 -2.76 -13.21
N PHE A 68 -1.47 -2.21 -12.85
CA PHE A 68 -1.35 -0.80 -12.47
C PHE A 68 -1.77 0.16 -13.61
N LEU A 69 -1.13 0.08 -14.78
CA LEU A 69 -1.47 0.95 -15.90
C LEU A 69 -2.91 0.76 -16.42
N PRO A 70 -3.41 -0.49 -16.61
CA PRO A 70 -4.80 -0.71 -16.94
C PRO A 70 -5.81 -0.15 -15.92
N LEU A 71 -5.47 -0.18 -14.64
CA LEU A 71 -6.32 0.40 -13.60
C LEU A 71 -6.33 1.94 -13.66
N LEU A 72 -5.18 2.57 -13.88
CA LEU A 72 -5.11 4.02 -14.09
C LEU A 72 -5.91 4.45 -15.31
N GLN A 73 -5.81 3.69 -16.42
CA GLN A 73 -6.59 3.93 -17.62
C GLN A 73 -8.10 3.78 -17.36
N TYR A 74 -8.50 2.75 -16.61
CA TYR A 74 -9.89 2.56 -16.20
C TYR A 74 -10.41 3.76 -15.39
N PHE A 75 -9.60 4.28 -14.47
CA PHE A 75 -9.95 5.44 -13.65
C PHE A 75 -10.19 6.70 -14.50
N ASP A 76 -9.33 6.91 -15.49
CA ASP A 76 -9.43 8.05 -16.42
C ASP A 76 -10.65 7.92 -17.34
N ASP A 77 -10.79 6.77 -18.02
CA ASP A 77 -11.87 6.50 -18.97
C ASP A 77 -13.27 6.59 -18.33
N ASN A 78 -13.40 6.24 -17.05
CA ASN A 78 -14.67 6.18 -16.35
C ASN A 78 -14.87 7.32 -15.33
N CYS A 79 -13.98 8.31 -15.28
CA CYS A 79 -14.04 9.44 -14.35
C CYS A 79 -14.18 9.00 -12.89
N VAL A 80 -13.51 7.90 -12.50
CA VAL A 80 -13.66 7.30 -11.16
C VAL A 80 -13.23 8.26 -10.05
N MET A 81 -12.25 9.12 -10.33
CA MET A 81 -11.78 10.12 -9.37
C MET A 81 -12.85 11.16 -9.03
N ASP A 82 -13.68 11.53 -10.00
CA ASP A 82 -14.82 12.44 -9.77
C ASP A 82 -15.89 11.75 -8.91
N MET A 83 -16.16 10.47 -9.18
CA MET A 83 -17.09 9.68 -8.34
C MET A 83 -16.59 9.58 -6.90
N PHE A 84 -15.28 9.42 -6.69
CA PHE A 84 -14.70 9.41 -5.35
C PHE A 84 -14.84 10.77 -4.63
N ASN A 85 -14.99 11.89 -5.32
CA ASN A 85 -15.27 13.18 -4.69
C ASN A 85 -16.65 13.23 -4.03
N GLU A 86 -17.61 12.43 -4.52
CA GLU A 86 -19.00 12.41 -4.06
C GLU A 86 -19.25 11.46 -2.86
N VAL A 87 -18.36 10.47 -2.63
CA VAL A 87 -18.49 9.55 -1.49
C VAL A 87 -18.05 10.24 -0.18
N GLU A 88 -18.62 9.82 0.95
CA GLU A 88 -18.24 10.37 2.27
C GLU A 88 -16.90 9.84 2.77
N GLN A 89 -16.53 8.61 2.36
CA GLN A 89 -15.33 7.93 2.81
C GLN A 89 -14.06 8.60 2.29
N ASP A 90 -13.01 8.54 3.09
CA ASP A 90 -11.67 8.93 2.65
C ASP A 90 -11.11 7.87 1.70
N VAL A 91 -10.51 8.34 0.61
CA VAL A 91 -9.87 7.47 -0.39
C VAL A 91 -8.38 7.76 -0.44
N TYR A 92 -7.59 6.70 -0.25
CA TYR A 92 -6.13 6.76 -0.29
C TYR A 92 -5.57 5.83 -1.36
N ILE A 93 -4.67 6.34 -2.18
CA ILE A 93 -3.87 5.53 -3.10
C ILE A 93 -2.49 5.34 -2.49
N HIS A 94 -2.14 4.09 -2.19
CA HIS A 94 -0.80 3.74 -1.73
C HIS A 94 0.10 3.46 -2.92
N THR A 95 1.25 4.12 -2.97
CA THR A 95 2.27 3.89 -4.01
C THR A 95 3.63 3.69 -3.37
N ILE A 96 4.50 2.93 -4.05
CA ILE A 96 5.83 2.59 -3.53
C ILE A 96 6.89 3.27 -4.40
N ILE A 97 7.85 3.92 -3.74
CA ILE A 97 9.09 4.37 -4.35
C ILE A 97 10.23 3.53 -3.78
N VAL A 98 11.04 2.97 -4.65
CA VAL A 98 12.21 2.17 -4.28
C VAL A 98 13.49 2.81 -4.81
N GLY A 99 14.61 2.46 -4.21
CA GLY A 99 15.93 2.79 -4.76
C GLY A 99 16.40 1.79 -5.81
N GLY A 100 17.60 1.99 -6.32
CA GLY A 100 18.24 1.07 -7.29
C GLY A 100 17.61 1.10 -8.67
N GLN A 101 17.55 -0.07 -9.32
CA GLN A 101 17.19 -0.18 -10.75
C GLN A 101 15.75 0.28 -11.04
N ALA A 102 14.80 0.04 -10.14
CA ALA A 102 13.39 0.36 -10.36
C ALA A 102 13.01 1.78 -9.88
N GLN A 103 13.99 2.59 -9.44
CA GLN A 103 13.70 3.92 -8.91
C GLN A 103 12.98 4.82 -9.91
N ALA A 104 13.46 4.88 -11.14
CA ALA A 104 12.88 5.75 -12.17
C ALA A 104 11.42 5.34 -12.46
N ASP A 105 11.17 4.06 -12.63
CA ASP A 105 9.83 3.53 -12.94
C ASP A 105 8.84 3.80 -11.79
N THR A 106 9.29 3.67 -10.54
CA THR A 106 8.42 3.92 -9.39
C THR A 106 8.14 5.41 -9.16
N ILE A 107 9.09 6.29 -9.48
CA ILE A 107 8.87 7.75 -9.47
C ILE A 107 7.89 8.14 -10.59
N GLU A 108 8.06 7.62 -11.81
CA GLU A 108 7.11 7.84 -12.91
C GLU A 108 5.71 7.36 -12.56
N GLY A 109 5.60 6.17 -11.94
CA GLY A 109 4.34 5.65 -11.43
C GLY A 109 3.67 6.62 -10.44
N PHE A 110 4.42 7.16 -9.50
CA PHE A 110 3.92 8.18 -8.57
C PHE A 110 3.45 9.44 -9.30
N GLU A 111 4.23 9.95 -10.26
CA GLU A 111 3.84 11.15 -11.03
C GLU A 111 2.55 10.95 -11.83
N ASN A 112 2.32 9.75 -12.35
CA ASN A 112 1.07 9.42 -13.04
C ASN A 112 -0.12 9.42 -12.06
N ILE A 113 0.05 8.89 -10.85
CA ILE A 113 -0.99 8.95 -9.81
C ILE A 113 -1.25 10.41 -9.41
N VAL A 114 -0.21 11.24 -9.25
CA VAL A 114 -0.36 12.67 -8.93
C VAL A 114 -1.23 13.38 -9.97
N LYS A 115 -0.98 13.14 -11.26
CA LYS A 115 -1.78 13.73 -12.35
C LYS A 115 -3.25 13.33 -12.24
N LEU A 116 -3.50 12.06 -11.91
CA LEU A 116 -4.85 11.50 -11.80
C LEU A 116 -5.64 12.09 -10.64
N VAL A 117 -5.00 12.25 -9.47
CA VAL A 117 -5.70 12.69 -8.23
C VAL A 117 -5.72 14.21 -8.04
N LYS A 118 -4.97 14.95 -8.84
CA LYS A 118 -4.86 16.40 -8.67
C LYS A 118 -6.21 17.10 -8.86
N GLY A 119 -6.59 17.90 -7.87
CA GLY A 119 -7.89 18.59 -7.86
C GLY A 119 -9.04 17.76 -7.28
N THR A 120 -8.77 16.54 -6.83
CA THR A 120 -9.75 15.68 -6.16
C THR A 120 -9.49 15.61 -4.66
N LYS A 121 -10.40 14.98 -3.90
CA LYS A 121 -10.18 14.72 -2.46
C LYS A 121 -9.30 13.49 -2.19
N VAL A 122 -9.03 12.67 -3.20
CA VAL A 122 -8.19 11.48 -3.09
C VAL A 122 -6.77 11.87 -2.68
N LYS A 123 -6.20 11.16 -1.72
CA LYS A 123 -4.84 11.43 -1.23
C LYS A 123 -3.92 10.26 -1.51
N ILE A 124 -2.63 10.56 -1.60
CA ILE A 124 -1.58 9.58 -1.84
C ILE A 124 -0.82 9.33 -0.53
N ILE A 125 -0.57 8.06 -0.22
CA ILE A 125 0.37 7.64 0.82
C ILE A 125 1.58 7.02 0.11
N VAL A 126 2.75 7.62 0.29
CA VAL A 126 3.97 7.20 -0.39
C VAL A 126 4.78 6.27 0.51
N TRP A 127 5.01 5.03 0.06
CA TRP A 127 5.90 4.09 0.76
C TRP A 127 7.30 4.20 0.17
N ILE A 128 8.26 4.57 0.97
CA ILE A 128 9.67 4.64 0.60
C ILE A 128 10.32 3.36 1.09
N ASN A 129 10.67 2.48 0.16
CA ASN A 129 11.24 1.17 0.49
C ASN A 129 12.73 1.11 0.11
N GLU A 130 13.59 1.13 1.10
CA GLU A 130 15.04 1.11 0.95
C GLU A 130 15.63 -0.29 0.74
N PHE A 131 14.80 -1.33 0.67
CA PHE A 131 15.30 -2.72 0.55
C PHE A 131 16.18 -2.96 -0.69
N GLN A 132 15.91 -2.25 -1.79
CA GLN A 132 16.72 -2.29 -3.01
C GLN A 132 17.75 -1.16 -3.12
N GLY A 133 17.96 -0.45 -2.03
CA GLY A 133 18.81 0.74 -1.91
C GLY A 133 18.01 1.98 -1.57
N GLU A 134 18.71 2.99 -1.05
CA GLU A 134 18.11 4.28 -0.74
C GLU A 134 17.69 5.00 -2.05
N PRO A 135 16.47 5.52 -2.14
CA PRO A 135 16.05 6.29 -3.32
C PRO A 135 16.70 7.67 -3.30
N ILE A 136 17.71 7.85 -4.16
CA ILE A 136 18.48 9.08 -4.29
C ILE A 136 18.00 9.87 -5.51
N LEU A 137 17.59 11.11 -5.30
CA LEU A 137 17.19 12.04 -6.34
C LEU A 137 18.06 13.29 -6.28
N SER A 138 18.77 13.63 -7.36
CA SER A 138 19.69 14.76 -7.42
C SER A 138 20.76 14.75 -6.31
N GLY A 139 21.27 13.58 -5.95
CA GLY A 139 22.33 13.40 -4.96
C GLY A 139 21.87 13.47 -3.50
N LYS A 140 20.57 13.54 -3.25
CA LYS A 140 19.97 13.55 -1.90
C LYS A 140 18.94 12.42 -1.76
N HIS A 141 18.72 11.96 -0.55
CA HIS A 141 17.59 11.08 -0.27
C HIS A 141 16.28 11.76 -0.70
N ILE A 142 15.35 11.02 -1.28
CA ILE A 142 14.12 11.59 -1.86
C ILE A 142 13.32 12.42 -0.86
N THR A 143 13.32 12.05 0.42
CA THR A 143 12.66 12.82 1.50
C THR A 143 13.29 14.18 1.79
N GLU A 144 14.55 14.40 1.38
CA GLU A 144 15.28 15.64 1.56
C GLU A 144 15.17 16.56 0.33
N THR A 145 14.44 16.12 -0.68
CA THR A 145 14.23 16.88 -1.91
C THR A 145 12.92 17.64 -1.87
N ASN A 146 12.75 18.57 -2.81
CA ASN A 146 11.46 19.26 -3.00
C ASN A 146 10.37 18.36 -3.60
N PHE A 147 10.63 17.07 -3.73
CA PHE A 147 9.69 16.12 -4.35
C PHE A 147 8.34 16.10 -3.62
N PHE A 148 8.37 15.98 -2.30
CA PHE A 148 7.16 16.00 -1.48
C PHE A 148 6.54 17.39 -1.42
N GLU A 149 7.35 18.46 -1.28
CA GLU A 149 6.85 19.82 -1.19
C GLU A 149 6.06 20.24 -2.44
N LYS A 150 6.52 19.82 -3.63
CA LYS A 150 5.81 20.09 -4.89
C LYS A 150 4.44 19.43 -5.00
N ASN A 151 4.21 18.37 -4.24
CA ASN A 151 3.01 17.53 -4.33
C ASN A 151 2.29 17.45 -2.97
N LYS A 152 2.58 18.33 -2.05
CA LYS A 152 2.00 18.30 -0.69
C LYS A 152 0.48 18.43 -0.64
N ASP A 153 -0.09 19.00 -1.67
CA ASP A 153 -1.54 19.14 -1.83
C ASP A 153 -2.26 17.81 -2.03
N VAL A 154 -1.57 16.81 -2.57
CA VAL A 154 -2.12 15.46 -2.83
C VAL A 154 -1.54 14.37 -1.93
N ILE A 155 -0.41 14.61 -1.24
CA ILE A 155 0.23 13.62 -0.36
C ILE A 155 -0.32 13.74 1.06
N ALA A 156 -0.93 12.66 1.58
CA ALA A 156 -1.34 12.55 2.99
C ALA A 156 -0.14 12.30 3.92
N GLY A 157 0.84 11.53 3.45
CA GLY A 157 2.04 11.22 4.22
C GLY A 157 2.98 10.25 3.53
N ALA A 158 4.12 10.02 4.17
CA ALA A 158 5.11 9.06 3.71
C ALA A 158 5.43 8.02 4.79
N ILE A 159 5.64 6.77 4.37
CA ILE A 159 6.01 5.65 5.23
C ILE A 159 7.40 5.18 4.79
N LEU A 160 8.36 5.22 5.68
CA LEU A 160 9.73 4.80 5.41
C LEU A 160 9.95 3.37 5.90
N ILE A 161 10.24 2.46 4.98
CA ILE A 161 10.71 1.09 5.24
C ILE A 161 12.23 1.10 5.09
N LYS A 162 12.94 1.24 6.21
CA LYS A 162 14.40 1.31 6.22
C LYS A 162 15.05 -0.04 5.91
N ASP A 163 16.10 0.00 5.10
CA ASP A 163 17.05 -1.11 5.03
C ASP A 163 17.79 -1.25 6.37
N ARG A 164 17.60 -2.36 7.05
CA ARG A 164 18.19 -2.62 8.37
C ARG A 164 19.57 -3.24 8.28
N LYS A 165 20.06 -3.55 7.08
CA LYS A 165 21.38 -4.15 6.82
C LYS A 165 21.68 -5.34 7.73
N SER A 166 20.68 -6.21 7.92
CA SER A 166 20.72 -7.33 8.86
C SER A 166 20.21 -8.61 8.21
N ASP A 167 21.10 -9.58 8.05
CA ASP A 167 20.82 -10.91 7.50
C ASP A 167 19.75 -11.68 8.31
N ALA A 168 19.76 -11.51 9.63
CA ALA A 168 18.78 -12.13 10.50
C ALA A 168 17.37 -11.55 10.25
N PHE A 169 17.29 -10.24 10.00
CA PHE A 169 16.03 -9.59 9.70
C PHE A 169 15.50 -10.02 8.32
N ASP A 170 16.36 -10.02 7.30
CA ASP A 170 16.01 -10.47 5.97
C ASP A 170 15.52 -11.92 5.98
N THR A 171 16.18 -12.78 6.75
CA THR A 171 15.78 -14.17 6.92
C THR A 171 14.39 -14.28 7.55
N ASP A 172 14.11 -13.49 8.58
CA ASP A 172 12.81 -13.52 9.27
C ASP A 172 11.68 -13.05 8.35
N ILE A 173 11.89 -11.96 7.59
CA ILE A 173 10.89 -11.46 6.63
C ILE A 173 10.69 -12.44 5.49
N LYS A 174 11.77 -12.99 4.90
CA LYS A 174 11.66 -14.03 3.86
C LYS A 174 10.87 -15.23 4.34
N LYS A 175 11.12 -15.66 5.59
CA LYS A 175 10.37 -16.78 6.19
C LYS A 175 8.90 -16.44 6.40
N LEU A 176 8.60 -15.23 6.87
CA LEU A 176 7.23 -14.75 7.07
C LEU A 176 6.45 -14.78 5.76
N THR A 177 7.02 -14.21 4.70
CA THR A 177 6.40 -14.13 3.37
C THR A 177 6.29 -15.48 2.70
N ALA A 178 7.32 -16.33 2.77
CA ALA A 178 7.29 -17.69 2.21
C ALA A 178 6.19 -18.55 2.83
N ASN A 179 5.89 -18.34 4.12
CA ASN A 179 4.83 -19.05 4.82
C ASN A 179 3.45 -18.37 4.68
N SER A 180 3.36 -17.25 3.95
CA SER A 180 2.14 -16.46 3.78
C SER A 180 1.45 -16.16 5.13
N MET A 181 2.23 -15.76 6.13
CA MET A 181 1.75 -15.49 7.48
C MET A 181 1.62 -13.99 7.73
N THR A 182 0.59 -13.62 8.49
CA THR A 182 0.51 -12.31 9.15
C THR A 182 1.51 -12.22 10.32
N LEU A 183 1.82 -11.00 10.77
CA LEU A 183 2.62 -10.82 11.99
C LEU A 183 2.01 -11.57 13.17
N THR A 184 0.70 -11.51 13.36
CA THR A 184 0.02 -12.18 14.48
C THR A 184 0.26 -13.69 14.44
N GLU A 185 0.09 -14.31 13.27
CA GLU A 185 0.34 -15.74 13.10
C GLU A 185 1.80 -16.10 13.38
N ALA A 186 2.75 -15.29 12.91
CA ALA A 186 4.16 -15.50 13.19
C ALA A 186 4.48 -15.41 14.69
N LEU A 187 3.86 -14.47 15.40
CA LEU A 187 4.04 -14.31 16.84
C LEU A 187 3.45 -15.49 17.65
N GLU A 188 2.37 -16.10 17.17
CA GLU A 188 1.73 -17.27 17.76
C GLU A 188 2.44 -18.58 17.37
N SER A 189 3.09 -18.62 16.21
CA SER A 189 3.72 -19.82 15.65
C SER A 189 4.94 -20.28 16.45
N LYS A 190 5.16 -21.59 16.48
CA LYS A 190 6.38 -22.24 17.03
C LYS A 190 7.55 -22.18 16.02
N GLU A 191 7.29 -21.83 14.77
CA GLU A 191 8.33 -21.76 13.73
C GLU A 191 9.28 -20.57 13.90
N PHE A 192 8.84 -19.52 14.60
CA PHE A 192 9.64 -18.35 14.88
C PHE A 192 10.13 -18.39 16.33
N GLY A 193 11.46 -18.35 16.50
CA GLY A 193 12.08 -18.22 17.81
C GLY A 193 11.84 -16.84 18.43
N LEU A 194 12.13 -16.71 19.71
CA LEU A 194 11.88 -15.49 20.49
C LEU A 194 12.53 -14.25 19.87
N MET A 195 13.77 -14.36 19.39
CA MET A 195 14.50 -13.25 18.78
C MET A 195 13.88 -12.83 17.42
N ALA A 196 13.46 -13.79 16.59
CA ALA A 196 12.78 -13.54 15.33
C ALA A 196 11.44 -12.80 15.56
N LYS A 197 10.63 -13.26 16.52
CA LYS A 197 9.38 -12.60 16.93
C LYS A 197 9.61 -11.16 17.38
N SER A 198 10.66 -10.93 18.17
CA SER A 198 11.03 -9.59 18.64
C SER A 198 11.40 -8.66 17.48
N ARG A 199 12.22 -9.14 16.52
CA ARG A 199 12.60 -8.37 15.33
C ARG A 199 11.40 -8.06 14.44
N LEU A 200 10.56 -9.04 14.12
CA LEU A 200 9.33 -8.85 13.33
C LEU A 200 8.40 -7.84 14.00
N LYS A 201 8.12 -7.99 15.29
CA LYS A 201 7.29 -7.05 16.05
C LYS A 201 7.79 -5.61 15.95
N ARG A 202 9.11 -5.42 16.08
CA ARG A 202 9.74 -4.10 16.01
C ARG A 202 9.52 -3.45 14.65
N VAL A 203 9.73 -4.19 13.56
CA VAL A 203 9.59 -3.66 12.20
C VAL A 203 8.15 -3.27 11.88
N PHE A 204 7.22 -4.18 12.16
CA PHE A 204 5.81 -3.88 11.94
C PHE A 204 5.33 -2.71 12.82
N ASN A 205 5.86 -2.61 14.06
CA ASN A 205 5.53 -1.47 14.91
C ASN A 205 6.03 -0.14 14.33
N ASP A 206 7.25 -0.13 13.73
CA ASP A 206 7.77 1.08 13.09
C ASP A 206 6.87 1.53 11.92
N VAL A 207 6.30 0.59 11.16
CA VAL A 207 5.33 0.91 10.09
C VAL A 207 4.00 1.37 10.67
N TYR A 208 3.49 0.68 11.70
CA TYR A 208 2.20 1.03 12.29
C TYR A 208 2.20 2.42 12.93
N VAL A 209 3.29 2.84 13.56
CA VAL A 209 3.41 4.19 14.12
C VAL A 209 3.31 5.25 13.03
N GLN A 210 3.92 5.01 11.88
CA GLN A 210 3.85 5.93 10.74
C GLN A 210 2.44 5.96 10.12
N LEU A 211 1.78 4.80 9.99
CA LEU A 211 0.39 4.72 9.54
C LEU A 211 -0.56 5.43 10.51
N ASP A 212 -0.41 5.22 11.82
CA ASP A 212 -1.22 5.88 12.83
C ASP A 212 -1.06 7.42 12.74
N ALA A 213 0.15 7.92 12.48
CA ALA A 213 0.39 9.36 12.30
C ALA A 213 -0.31 9.96 11.08
N ILE A 214 -0.58 9.15 10.05
CA ILE A 214 -1.30 9.59 8.84
C ILE A 214 -2.82 9.51 9.02
N TYR A 215 -3.31 8.39 9.56
CA TYR A 215 -4.76 8.15 9.67
C TYR A 215 -5.41 8.71 10.93
N ASP A 216 -4.64 8.95 11.99
CA ASP A 216 -5.13 9.46 13.28
C ASP A 216 -4.06 10.38 13.90
N PRO A 217 -3.78 11.55 13.28
CA PRO A 217 -2.73 12.46 13.73
C PRO A 217 -2.93 12.94 15.18
N GLU A 218 -4.16 13.05 15.65
CA GLU A 218 -4.47 13.45 17.03
C GLU A 218 -4.02 12.41 18.06
N SER A 219 -3.99 11.14 17.69
CA SER A 219 -3.55 10.06 18.58
C SER A 219 -2.05 10.09 18.86
N VAL A 220 -1.26 10.69 17.98
CA VAL A 220 0.20 10.78 18.11
C VAL A 220 0.60 11.94 19.01
N GLU A 221 -0.09 13.08 18.91
CA GLU A 221 0.16 14.26 19.76
C GLU A 221 -0.20 14.00 21.24
N ALA A 222 -1.18 13.14 21.50
CA ALA A 222 -1.58 12.78 22.86
C ALA A 222 -0.58 11.85 23.59
N ASN A 223 0.40 11.28 22.87
CA ASN A 223 1.39 10.33 23.39
C ASN A 223 2.85 10.85 23.34
N ALA A 224 3.06 12.09 22.92
CA ALA A 224 4.35 12.77 22.87
C ALA A 224 4.56 13.68 24.10
#